data_a53152e71a5e7a74fc3b1b3fb9a680af
#
_entry.id   a53152e71a5e7a74fc3b1b3fb9a680af
#
_cell.length_a   1.000
_cell.length_b   1.000
_cell.length_c   1.000
_cell.angle_alpha   90.00
_cell.angle_beta   90.00
_cell.angle_gamma   90.00
#
_symmetry.space_group_name_H-M   'P 1'
#
loop_
_entity.id
_entity.type
_entity.pdbx_description
1 polymer ?
#
loop_
_entity_poly.entity_id
_entity_poly.type
_entity_poly.pdbx_seq_one_letter_code
_entity_poly.pdbx_strand_id
1 'polypeptide(L)'
;MKQLGVILYLLCLTTCYELWATPHNVAYQAKVSCSSALSQEQEGKYVIDQVIRISGKGEWVAKTKLDARGRVYPYPWIQLDWDHAIYTNKVILYDRVDERSHCAAGTLFFSDGSSVTVNLIPNDGAPRVVEFDTRKTEWIRFQMTDGEGQDLGLSEIEVYPAPESYPDYISWVNPYVETAKGRYFFFVTGSLPFGMISSAPLTRNINQGGGGYNYNSTKVLGFPQIHNWMISGLSLMPVKDEVDVCRGDKVWRSSFSHDDEIVQPGYHRLFLDTYKIWVEQTVTDRVGLYRFTYTQDGLAKVLVNLGGHIATSTLLNAHVTKVNDTEISGYFDTAGRVWGGVDVAKVYFVVQFDKPMDALNGWVGDRKETDINSLIGSPELITVPKSSFKQSPSSGVEACFGSFKAGDELLLKTAISYVSEENARENIERECQHWDFDQVKSASERIWNEWLGKIDVQGGSFQQKTKFYTDLWHVLLGRHKIDDSNGEYPDYLSGGERIGKQTRIHTIAPKFQVRTLPKDKTGKSRFHMYNSDALWLTQWNLNTLWGLAYPSVLDEFSASFIEYDKNGGLLPRGPSIGSYTYIMTGCPATSLTVSYTHLRAH
;
A
#
# COMPACT_ATOMS: atom_id res chain seq x y z
N MET A 1 6.03 18.56 -46.11
CA MET A 1 5.23 18.41 -44.88
C MET A 1 4.54 17.04 -44.70
N LYS A 2 4.44 16.16 -45.72
CA LYS A 2 3.87 14.80 -45.54
C LYS A 2 4.88 13.70 -45.12
N GLN A 3 6.18 13.96 -45.24
CA GLN A 3 7.22 12.98 -44.80
C GLN A 3 7.66 13.16 -43.35
N LEU A 4 7.44 14.32 -42.71
CA LEU A 4 7.75 14.50 -41.28
C LEU A 4 6.70 13.86 -40.37
N GLY A 5 5.46 13.74 -40.82
CA GLY A 5 4.39 13.12 -40.05
C GLY A 5 4.52 11.58 -39.88
N VAL A 6 5.12 10.93 -40.88
CA VAL A 6 5.30 9.46 -40.85
C VAL A 6 6.48 9.06 -39.94
N ILE A 7 7.52 9.90 -39.87
CA ILE A 7 8.67 9.64 -38.99
C ILE A 7 8.30 9.88 -37.51
N LEU A 8 7.46 10.86 -37.22
CA LEU A 8 6.98 11.08 -35.84
C LEU A 8 6.00 9.98 -35.39
N TYR A 9 5.19 9.43 -36.31
CA TYR A 9 4.28 8.31 -36.00
C TYR A 9 5.01 6.98 -35.79
N LEU A 10 6.13 6.75 -36.50
CA LEU A 10 6.99 5.58 -36.29
C LEU A 10 7.85 5.72 -35.03
N LEU A 11 8.25 6.93 -34.62
CA LEU A 11 8.94 7.13 -33.32
C LEU A 11 8.01 6.99 -32.11
N CYS A 12 6.71 7.35 -32.24
CA CYS A 12 5.73 7.11 -31.17
C CYS A 12 5.30 5.64 -31.05
N LEU A 13 5.42 4.84 -32.12
CA LEU A 13 5.12 3.41 -32.06
C LEU A 13 6.27 2.56 -31.50
N THR A 14 7.50 3.09 -31.46
CA THR A 14 8.65 2.39 -30.85
C THR A 14 8.80 2.65 -29.36
N THR A 15 8.12 3.64 -28.80
CA THR A 15 8.14 3.94 -27.34
C THR A 15 7.00 3.29 -26.55
N CYS A 16 6.05 2.61 -27.18
CA CYS A 16 4.93 1.93 -26.51
C CYS A 16 5.07 0.40 -26.43
N TYR A 17 6.23 -0.18 -26.79
CA TYR A 17 6.45 -1.63 -26.73
C TYR A 17 7.42 -2.10 -25.64
N GLU A 18 7.75 -1.26 -24.65
CA GLU A 18 8.61 -1.68 -23.53
C GLU A 18 7.86 -2.25 -22.31
N LEU A 19 6.58 -2.57 -22.42
CA LEU A 19 5.77 -3.01 -21.26
C LEU A 19 5.58 -4.53 -21.11
N TRP A 20 6.22 -5.35 -21.98
CA TRP A 20 6.32 -6.81 -21.79
C TRP A 20 7.68 -7.29 -22.27
N ALA A 21 8.75 -6.70 -21.73
CA ALA A 21 10.07 -7.27 -21.96
C ALA A 21 10.10 -8.64 -21.26
N THR A 22 10.14 -9.70 -22.05
CA THR A 22 10.62 -10.99 -21.55
C THR A 22 11.91 -10.73 -20.79
N PRO A 23 12.11 -11.31 -19.60
CA PRO A 23 13.34 -11.08 -18.86
C PRO A 23 14.53 -11.42 -19.76
N HIS A 24 15.34 -10.41 -20.06
CA HIS A 24 16.51 -10.59 -20.91
C HIS A 24 17.63 -11.21 -20.08
N ASN A 25 18.35 -12.15 -20.68
CA ASN A 25 19.60 -12.65 -20.12
C ASN A 25 20.53 -11.47 -19.78
N VAL A 26 21.00 -11.35 -18.53
CA VAL A 26 21.88 -10.29 -18.07
C VAL A 26 23.33 -10.76 -17.88
N ALA A 27 23.62 -12.01 -18.19
CA ALA A 27 24.99 -12.55 -18.09
C ALA A 27 25.98 -11.78 -18.96
N TYR A 28 25.57 -11.32 -20.15
CA TYR A 28 26.44 -10.56 -21.07
C TYR A 28 26.97 -9.24 -20.49
N GLN A 29 26.35 -8.73 -19.41
CA GLN A 29 26.79 -7.50 -18.73
C GLN A 29 27.87 -7.77 -17.69
N ALA A 30 28.13 -9.03 -17.36
CA ALA A 30 29.08 -9.40 -16.32
C ALA A 30 30.53 -9.36 -16.83
N LYS A 31 31.44 -9.13 -15.91
CA LYS A 31 32.89 -9.42 -16.11
C LYS A 31 33.12 -10.89 -15.79
N VAL A 32 33.82 -11.58 -16.67
CA VAL A 32 34.08 -13.02 -16.51
C VAL A 32 35.47 -13.27 -15.99
N SER A 33 35.57 -14.10 -14.95
CA SER A 33 36.82 -14.72 -14.49
C SER A 33 36.67 -16.25 -14.44
N CYS A 34 37.72 -16.97 -14.65
CA CYS A 34 37.69 -18.44 -14.65
C CYS A 34 39.01 -19.04 -14.12
N SER A 35 38.93 -20.30 -13.71
CA SER A 35 40.10 -21.03 -13.17
C SER A 35 41.26 -21.14 -14.17
N SER A 36 40.93 -21.35 -15.45
CA SER A 36 41.90 -21.42 -16.56
C SER A 36 41.15 -21.41 -17.90
N ALA A 37 41.92 -21.17 -18.99
CA ALA A 37 41.43 -21.37 -20.36
C ALA A 37 42.42 -22.25 -21.13
N LEU A 38 41.93 -23.12 -22.00
CA LEU A 38 42.76 -24.02 -22.77
C LEU A 38 43.54 -23.28 -23.89
N SER A 39 42.89 -22.30 -24.52
CA SER A 39 43.44 -21.44 -25.56
C SER A 39 42.73 -20.08 -25.61
N GLN A 40 43.23 -19.15 -26.44
CA GLN A 40 42.59 -17.86 -26.68
C GLN A 40 41.20 -17.98 -27.39
N GLU A 41 40.98 -19.05 -28.12
CA GLU A 41 39.70 -19.32 -28.76
C GLU A 41 38.69 -19.98 -27.80
N GLN A 42 39.10 -20.24 -26.53
CA GLN A 42 38.32 -20.96 -25.50
C GLN A 42 38.38 -20.26 -24.15
N GLU A 43 38.38 -18.93 -24.16
CA GLU A 43 38.36 -18.10 -22.95
C GLU A 43 36.99 -18.05 -22.29
N GLY A 44 36.97 -17.74 -20.99
CA GLY A 44 35.73 -17.63 -20.21
C GLY A 44 34.71 -16.64 -20.76
N LYS A 45 35.12 -15.58 -21.45
CA LYS A 45 34.23 -14.57 -22.04
C LYS A 45 33.22 -15.14 -23.03
N TYR A 46 33.48 -16.30 -23.60
CA TYR A 46 32.59 -16.92 -24.58
C TYR A 46 31.34 -17.58 -23.96
N VAL A 47 31.29 -17.74 -22.62
CA VAL A 47 30.07 -18.29 -21.99
C VAL A 47 28.95 -17.26 -21.78
N ILE A 48 29.16 -16.01 -22.17
CA ILE A 48 28.18 -14.93 -22.03
C ILE A 48 27.98 -14.17 -23.34
N ASP A 49 28.40 -14.71 -24.46
CA ASP A 49 28.32 -14.05 -25.77
C ASP A 49 26.99 -14.28 -26.49
N GLN A 50 26.03 -14.94 -25.83
CA GLN A 50 24.68 -15.26 -26.29
C GLN A 50 24.67 -16.22 -27.50
N VAL A 51 25.71 -17.03 -27.64
CA VAL A 51 25.82 -17.99 -28.74
C VAL A 51 26.09 -19.40 -28.21
N ILE A 52 25.08 -20.26 -28.32
CA ILE A 52 25.24 -21.67 -27.99
C ILE A 52 25.95 -22.36 -29.17
N ARG A 53 27.15 -22.87 -28.90
CA ARG A 53 27.98 -23.49 -29.91
C ARG A 53 28.05 -25.00 -29.77
N ILE A 54 28.23 -25.66 -30.91
CA ILE A 54 28.39 -27.12 -31.00
C ILE A 54 29.65 -27.50 -31.77
N SER A 55 30.56 -26.52 -32.00
CA SER A 55 31.73 -26.70 -32.90
C SER A 55 33.06 -26.77 -32.19
N GLY A 56 33.10 -26.68 -30.86
CA GLY A 56 34.32 -26.74 -30.07
C GLY A 56 35.21 -25.47 -30.13
N LYS A 57 34.71 -24.37 -30.73
CA LYS A 57 35.37 -23.07 -30.80
C LYS A 57 34.44 -21.95 -30.31
N GLY A 58 34.99 -20.95 -29.60
CA GLY A 58 34.22 -19.87 -29.06
C GLY A 58 33.34 -20.29 -27.88
N GLU A 59 33.74 -21.29 -27.15
CA GLU A 59 33.15 -21.77 -25.89
C GLU A 59 34.26 -21.73 -24.81
N TRP A 60 33.93 -21.70 -23.56
CA TRP A 60 34.94 -21.82 -22.51
C TRP A 60 35.34 -23.27 -22.31
N VAL A 61 36.63 -23.52 -22.32
CA VAL A 61 37.24 -24.81 -21.98
C VAL A 61 38.39 -24.59 -21.02
N ALA A 62 38.31 -25.21 -19.86
CA ALA A 62 39.33 -25.10 -18.84
C ALA A 62 40.51 -26.04 -19.16
N LYS A 63 41.73 -25.56 -18.92
CA LYS A 63 42.93 -26.40 -18.95
C LYS A 63 42.98 -27.21 -17.66
N THR A 64 42.66 -28.47 -17.72
CA THR A 64 42.58 -29.36 -16.55
C THR A 64 43.63 -30.46 -16.62
N LYS A 65 43.73 -31.25 -15.56
CA LYS A 65 44.57 -32.45 -15.46
C LYS A 65 43.75 -33.58 -14.88
N LEU A 66 44.13 -34.81 -15.22
CA LEU A 66 43.55 -35.98 -14.59
C LEU A 66 44.44 -36.41 -13.40
N ASP A 67 43.81 -36.81 -12.30
CA ASP A 67 44.47 -37.45 -11.16
C ASP A 67 44.88 -38.91 -11.48
N ALA A 68 45.55 -39.58 -10.55
CA ALA A 68 45.97 -40.98 -10.72
C ALA A 68 44.77 -41.97 -10.90
N ARG A 69 43.54 -41.54 -10.69
CA ARG A 69 42.31 -42.31 -10.88
C ARG A 69 41.56 -41.92 -12.15
N GLY A 70 42.12 -41.05 -12.98
CA GLY A 70 41.52 -40.57 -14.22
C GLY A 70 40.42 -39.51 -14.01
N ARG A 71 40.31 -38.87 -12.84
CA ARG A 71 39.35 -37.81 -12.55
C ARG A 71 40.00 -36.44 -12.72
N VAL A 72 39.21 -35.45 -13.18
CA VAL A 72 39.62 -34.07 -13.28
C VAL A 72 39.93 -33.50 -11.88
N TYR A 73 41.13 -32.90 -11.72
CA TYR A 73 41.50 -32.24 -10.47
C TYR A 73 42.54 -31.12 -10.69
N PRO A 74 42.30 -29.95 -10.09
CA PRO A 74 41.07 -29.50 -9.47
C PRO A 74 39.96 -29.33 -10.48
N TYR A 75 38.68 -29.47 -10.08
CA TYR A 75 37.58 -29.15 -10.95
C TYR A 75 37.55 -27.65 -11.28
N PRO A 76 37.27 -27.28 -12.53
CA PRO A 76 37.28 -25.90 -12.96
C PRO A 76 36.09 -25.11 -12.43
N TRP A 77 36.25 -23.79 -12.40
CA TRP A 77 35.20 -22.84 -12.05
C TRP A 77 35.21 -21.66 -13.00
N ILE A 78 34.05 -21.02 -13.12
CA ILE A 78 33.82 -19.76 -13.83
C ILE A 78 32.96 -18.85 -12.99
N GLN A 79 33.25 -17.54 -12.98
CA GLN A 79 32.53 -16.54 -12.21
C GLN A 79 32.14 -15.35 -13.08
N LEU A 80 30.91 -14.90 -12.89
CA LEU A 80 30.32 -13.71 -13.48
C LEU A 80 30.19 -12.65 -12.39
N ASP A 81 30.79 -11.47 -12.59
CA ASP A 81 30.77 -10.34 -11.65
C ASP A 81 30.06 -9.15 -12.30
N TRP A 82 29.08 -8.57 -11.63
CA TRP A 82 28.38 -7.36 -12.06
C TRP A 82 28.86 -6.13 -11.29
N ASP A 83 28.82 -4.96 -11.93
CA ASP A 83 29.20 -3.68 -11.29
C ASP A 83 28.21 -3.25 -10.21
N HIS A 84 26.99 -3.79 -10.23
CA HIS A 84 25.93 -3.59 -9.23
C HIS A 84 25.25 -4.92 -8.93
N ALA A 85 24.76 -5.10 -7.70
CA ALA A 85 24.01 -6.29 -7.33
C ALA A 85 22.77 -6.45 -8.21
N ILE A 86 22.52 -7.67 -8.68
CA ILE A 86 21.34 -8.06 -9.43
C ILE A 86 20.44 -8.94 -8.56
N TYR A 87 19.15 -8.97 -8.85
CA TYR A 87 18.23 -9.97 -8.33
C TYR A 87 17.99 -11.03 -9.39
N THR A 88 18.15 -12.30 -9.03
CA THR A 88 17.97 -13.43 -9.96
C THR A 88 17.37 -14.62 -9.26
N ASN A 89 16.57 -15.39 -9.98
CA ASN A 89 15.97 -16.65 -9.53
C ASN A 89 16.14 -17.77 -10.57
N LYS A 90 16.86 -17.50 -11.66
CA LYS A 90 17.03 -18.47 -12.72
C LYS A 90 18.38 -18.32 -13.43
N VAL A 91 19.11 -19.42 -13.52
CA VAL A 91 20.33 -19.56 -14.32
C VAL A 91 20.13 -20.71 -15.30
N ILE A 92 20.58 -20.55 -16.53
CA ILE A 92 20.57 -21.63 -17.52
C ILE A 92 22.03 -21.90 -17.90
N LEU A 93 22.41 -23.17 -17.86
CA LEU A 93 23.72 -23.66 -18.25
C LEU A 93 23.62 -24.51 -19.50
N TYR A 94 24.51 -24.26 -20.45
CA TYR A 94 24.67 -25.07 -21.64
C TYR A 94 26.07 -25.69 -21.62
N ASP A 95 26.11 -27.02 -21.59
CA ASP A 95 27.37 -27.73 -21.73
C ASP A 95 27.93 -27.58 -23.14
N ARG A 96 29.20 -27.80 -23.27
CA ARG A 96 29.81 -27.99 -24.59
C ARG A 96 29.44 -29.36 -25.13
N VAL A 97 29.05 -29.44 -26.41
CA VAL A 97 28.72 -30.70 -27.06
C VAL A 97 30.00 -31.41 -27.50
N ASP A 98 30.54 -32.27 -26.64
CA ASP A 98 31.73 -33.08 -26.94
C ASP A 98 31.55 -34.50 -26.39
N GLU A 99 31.75 -35.50 -27.27
CA GLU A 99 31.53 -36.92 -26.91
C GLU A 99 32.54 -37.46 -25.88
N ARG A 100 33.66 -36.76 -25.68
CA ARG A 100 34.80 -37.23 -24.84
C ARG A 100 35.04 -36.41 -23.59
N SER A 101 34.45 -35.21 -23.50
CA SER A 101 34.70 -34.29 -22.40
C SER A 101 33.52 -33.39 -22.17
N HIS A 102 32.79 -33.59 -21.06
CA HIS A 102 31.61 -32.79 -20.73
C HIS A 102 31.45 -32.58 -19.21
N CYS A 103 30.77 -31.51 -18.85
CA CYS A 103 30.41 -31.20 -17.46
C CYS A 103 29.08 -31.88 -17.09
N ALA A 104 29.10 -32.76 -16.10
CA ALA A 104 27.88 -33.46 -15.67
C ALA A 104 27.16 -32.77 -14.51
N ALA A 105 27.90 -32.12 -13.60
CA ALA A 105 27.33 -31.47 -12.41
C ALA A 105 28.23 -30.35 -11.86
N GLY A 106 27.64 -29.49 -11.04
CA GLY A 106 28.34 -28.41 -10.35
C GLY A 106 27.52 -27.77 -9.23
N THR A 107 28.06 -26.68 -8.72
CA THR A 107 27.40 -25.86 -7.71
C THR A 107 27.48 -24.39 -8.09
N LEU A 108 26.36 -23.72 -8.10
CA LEU A 108 26.29 -22.26 -8.18
C LEU A 108 26.48 -21.69 -6.77
N PHE A 109 27.45 -20.78 -6.62
CA PHE A 109 27.66 -19.99 -5.41
C PHE A 109 27.32 -18.53 -5.69
N PHE A 110 26.78 -17.86 -4.67
CA PHE A 110 26.33 -16.48 -4.75
C PHE A 110 27.08 -15.59 -3.76
N SER A 111 27.11 -14.27 -3.99
CA SER A 111 27.83 -13.33 -3.13
C SER A 111 27.25 -13.23 -1.71
N ASP A 112 26.00 -13.65 -1.49
CA ASP A 112 25.37 -13.73 -0.17
C ASP A 112 25.83 -14.95 0.66
N GLY A 113 26.73 -15.77 0.13
CA GLY A 113 27.25 -16.99 0.75
C GLY A 113 26.38 -18.23 0.54
N SER A 114 25.27 -18.10 -0.12
CA SER A 114 24.37 -19.21 -0.44
C SER A 114 24.84 -20.02 -1.65
N SER A 115 24.26 -21.20 -1.87
CA SER A 115 24.61 -22.06 -3.01
C SER A 115 23.40 -22.89 -3.49
N VAL A 116 23.48 -23.34 -4.75
CA VAL A 116 22.52 -24.25 -5.39
C VAL A 116 23.27 -25.36 -6.12
N THR A 117 22.95 -26.61 -5.80
CA THR A 117 23.52 -27.78 -6.49
C THR A 117 22.83 -27.98 -7.86
N VAL A 118 23.64 -28.19 -8.86
CA VAL A 118 23.22 -28.46 -10.23
C VAL A 118 23.65 -29.86 -10.64
N ASN A 119 22.68 -30.68 -11.02
CA ASN A 119 22.92 -32.05 -11.46
C ASN A 119 22.37 -32.25 -12.88
N LEU A 120 22.87 -33.26 -13.57
CA LEU A 120 22.37 -33.72 -14.86
C LEU A 120 22.37 -32.60 -15.92
N ILE A 121 23.54 -31.99 -16.16
CA ILE A 121 23.72 -31.06 -17.26
C ILE A 121 23.78 -31.89 -18.56
N PRO A 122 22.87 -31.64 -19.53
CA PRO A 122 22.83 -32.41 -20.78
C PRO A 122 24.05 -32.10 -21.67
N ASN A 123 24.56 -33.12 -22.37
CA ASN A 123 25.67 -32.97 -23.32
C ASN A 123 25.19 -33.06 -24.79
N ASP A 124 24.00 -32.60 -25.06
CA ASP A 124 23.39 -32.63 -26.41
C ASP A 124 23.01 -31.23 -26.92
N GLY A 125 23.46 -30.18 -26.21
CA GLY A 125 23.13 -28.79 -26.53
C GLY A 125 21.84 -28.31 -25.86
N ALA A 126 21.12 -29.18 -25.15
CA ALA A 126 19.93 -28.76 -24.40
C ALA A 126 20.30 -27.94 -23.15
N PRO A 127 19.43 -27.01 -22.73
CA PRO A 127 19.63 -26.20 -21.55
C PRO A 127 19.47 -27.01 -20.27
N ARG A 128 20.32 -26.73 -19.28
CA ARG A 128 20.03 -27.07 -17.88
C ARG A 128 19.46 -25.84 -17.19
N VAL A 129 18.15 -25.78 -17.06
CA VAL A 129 17.46 -24.71 -16.32
C VAL A 129 17.57 -24.99 -14.82
N VAL A 130 18.07 -24.00 -14.07
CA VAL A 130 18.20 -24.02 -12.62
C VAL A 130 17.38 -22.88 -12.05
N GLU A 131 16.26 -23.21 -11.41
CA GLU A 131 15.39 -22.24 -10.73
C GLU A 131 15.58 -22.37 -9.22
N PHE A 132 15.54 -21.24 -8.53
CA PHE A 132 15.75 -21.12 -7.08
C PHE A 132 15.04 -19.87 -6.54
N ASP A 133 14.92 -19.77 -5.20
CA ASP A 133 14.39 -18.56 -4.57
C ASP A 133 15.20 -17.34 -4.95
N THR A 134 14.52 -16.22 -5.22
CA THR A 134 15.18 -14.97 -5.65
C THR A 134 16.30 -14.57 -4.69
N ARG A 135 17.45 -14.28 -5.24
CA ARG A 135 18.65 -13.88 -4.51
C ARG A 135 19.18 -12.55 -5.03
N LYS A 136 19.65 -11.73 -4.10
CA LYS A 136 20.44 -10.54 -4.41
C LYS A 136 21.92 -10.93 -4.45
N THR A 137 22.57 -10.73 -5.57
CA THR A 137 23.96 -11.16 -5.73
C THR A 137 24.77 -10.18 -6.58
N GLU A 138 26.03 -9.96 -6.22
CA GLU A 138 26.99 -9.18 -6.98
C GLU A 138 27.80 -10.07 -7.94
N TRP A 139 27.89 -11.36 -7.63
CA TRP A 139 28.55 -12.34 -8.48
C TRP A 139 27.93 -13.73 -8.34
N ILE A 140 28.03 -14.53 -9.40
CA ILE A 140 27.67 -15.94 -9.43
C ILE A 140 28.88 -16.73 -9.89
N ARG A 141 29.27 -17.75 -9.12
CA ARG A 141 30.34 -18.68 -9.51
C ARG A 141 29.74 -20.07 -9.73
N PHE A 142 29.95 -20.63 -10.90
CA PHE A 142 29.71 -22.02 -11.16
C PHE A 142 30.99 -22.82 -10.94
N GLN A 143 31.00 -23.70 -9.96
CA GLN A 143 32.06 -24.64 -9.65
C GLN A 143 31.65 -26.02 -10.13
N MET A 144 32.34 -26.61 -11.09
CA MET A 144 32.10 -27.97 -11.50
C MET A 144 32.46 -28.95 -10.39
N THR A 145 31.67 -30.02 -10.23
CA THR A 145 31.88 -31.05 -9.21
C THR A 145 31.90 -32.45 -9.79
N ASP A 146 31.43 -32.62 -11.02
CA ASP A 146 31.46 -33.88 -11.75
C ASP A 146 31.53 -33.63 -13.26
N GLY A 147 32.13 -34.57 -13.98
CA GLY A 147 32.26 -34.51 -15.44
C GLY A 147 33.11 -35.66 -15.99
N GLU A 148 33.01 -35.91 -17.26
CA GLU A 148 33.76 -36.93 -17.96
C GLU A 148 34.84 -36.31 -18.87
N GLY A 149 35.92 -37.01 -19.04
CA GLY A 149 37.04 -36.59 -19.89
C GLY A 149 37.94 -35.55 -19.22
N GLN A 150 38.80 -34.93 -20.04
CA GLN A 150 39.76 -33.92 -19.59
C GLN A 150 39.33 -32.53 -20.02
N ASP A 151 39.43 -31.65 -20.31
CA ASP A 151 39.08 -30.34 -20.89
C ASP A 151 37.60 -29.99 -20.73
N LEU A 152 37.12 -29.95 -19.48
CA LEU A 152 35.75 -29.56 -19.13
C LEU A 152 35.51 -28.08 -19.41
N GLY A 153 34.28 -27.75 -19.80
CA GLY A 153 33.92 -26.37 -20.13
C GLY A 153 32.40 -26.18 -20.20
N LEU A 154 31.98 -25.01 -20.67
CA LEU A 154 30.59 -24.65 -20.95
C LEU A 154 30.50 -23.89 -22.27
N SER A 155 29.43 -24.07 -22.99
CA SER A 155 29.12 -23.30 -24.19
C SER A 155 28.53 -21.94 -23.84
N GLU A 156 27.55 -21.88 -22.91
CA GLU A 156 26.88 -20.65 -22.54
C GLU A 156 26.37 -20.70 -21.09
N ILE A 157 26.30 -19.54 -20.46
CA ILE A 157 25.60 -19.29 -19.19
C ILE A 157 24.64 -18.12 -19.37
N GLU A 158 23.39 -18.34 -19.11
CA GLU A 158 22.39 -17.28 -19.08
C GLU A 158 21.94 -17.02 -17.64
N VAL A 159 21.77 -15.75 -17.28
CA VAL A 159 21.25 -15.33 -15.98
C VAL A 159 20.04 -14.43 -16.22
N TYR A 160 18.92 -14.78 -15.62
CA TYR A 160 17.68 -14.05 -15.80
C TYR A 160 17.35 -13.23 -14.56
N PRO A 161 17.12 -11.92 -14.71
CA PRO A 161 16.72 -11.07 -13.61
C PRO A 161 15.37 -11.51 -13.08
N ALA A 162 15.24 -11.46 -11.76
CA ALA A 162 13.99 -11.61 -11.04
C ALA A 162 13.56 -10.26 -10.49
N PRO A 163 12.27 -10.06 -10.23
CA PRO A 163 11.82 -8.94 -9.43
C PRO A 163 12.57 -8.91 -8.09
N GLU A 164 12.85 -7.73 -7.60
CA GLU A 164 13.41 -7.57 -6.25
C GLU A 164 12.49 -8.28 -5.26
N SER A 165 12.97 -9.35 -4.61
CA SER A 165 12.17 -10.04 -3.60
C SER A 165 12.40 -9.36 -2.26
N TYR A 166 11.32 -8.83 -1.70
CA TYR A 166 11.31 -8.39 -0.31
C TYR A 166 10.95 -9.57 0.58
N PRO A 167 11.53 -9.66 1.80
CA PRO A 167 11.02 -10.60 2.79
C PRO A 167 9.52 -10.39 2.97
N ASP A 168 8.74 -11.47 2.87
CA ASP A 168 7.27 -11.39 2.91
C ASP A 168 6.77 -11.43 4.36
N TYR A 169 6.96 -10.34 5.10
CA TYR A 169 6.45 -10.20 6.46
C TYR A 169 4.93 -10.01 6.50
N ILE A 170 4.33 -9.51 5.40
CA ILE A 170 2.88 -9.34 5.26
C ILE A 170 2.17 -10.69 5.37
N SER A 171 2.75 -11.76 4.84
CA SER A 171 2.16 -13.12 4.89
C SER A 171 1.96 -13.64 6.32
N TRP A 172 2.69 -13.10 7.29
CA TRP A 172 2.53 -13.43 8.70
C TRP A 172 1.42 -12.64 9.39
N VAL A 173 0.88 -11.57 8.77
CA VAL A 173 -0.18 -10.76 9.37
C VAL A 173 -1.53 -11.40 9.11
N ASN A 174 -2.31 -11.60 10.17
CA ASN A 174 -3.70 -11.99 10.07
C ASN A 174 -4.62 -10.82 10.49
N PRO A 175 -5.12 -10.02 9.53
CA PRO A 175 -5.95 -8.85 9.85
C PRO A 175 -7.30 -9.19 10.49
N TYR A 176 -7.76 -10.44 10.47
CA TYR A 176 -9.00 -10.84 11.12
C TYR A 176 -8.91 -10.93 12.65
N VAL A 177 -7.69 -10.98 13.21
CA VAL A 177 -7.50 -11.02 14.67
C VAL A 177 -8.21 -9.83 15.32
N GLU A 178 -8.96 -10.07 16.40
CA GLU A 178 -9.80 -9.12 17.15
C GLU A 178 -11.09 -8.66 16.46
N THR A 179 -11.31 -8.91 15.16
CA THR A 179 -12.45 -8.36 14.41
C THR A 179 -13.80 -8.98 14.81
N ALA A 180 -13.83 -10.20 15.33
CA ALA A 180 -15.08 -10.86 15.76
C ALA A 180 -15.69 -10.23 17.02
N LYS A 181 -14.86 -9.70 17.92
CA LYS A 181 -15.26 -9.10 19.21
C LYS A 181 -14.65 -7.72 19.45
N GLY A 182 -13.83 -7.24 18.53
CA GLY A 182 -13.12 -5.98 18.62
C GLY A 182 -14.07 -4.81 18.89
N ARG A 183 -13.66 -3.92 19.79
CA ARG A 183 -14.45 -2.77 20.19
C ARG A 183 -14.17 -1.55 19.33
N TYR A 184 -13.01 -1.51 18.70
CA TYR A 184 -12.46 -0.34 18.04
C TYR A 184 -11.82 -0.72 16.72
N PHE A 185 -11.27 0.16 16.01
CA PHE A 185 -10.86 0.25 14.63
C PHE A 185 -9.56 -0.48 14.28
N PHE A 186 -9.36 -1.69 14.75
CA PHE A 186 -8.12 -2.41 14.50
C PHE A 186 -8.04 -3.07 13.12
N PHE A 187 -9.18 -3.11 12.41
CA PHE A 187 -9.23 -3.62 11.05
C PHE A 187 -9.20 -2.46 10.04
N VAL A 188 -8.01 -2.03 9.70
CA VAL A 188 -7.77 -0.98 8.69
C VAL A 188 -6.77 -1.52 7.68
N THR A 189 -7.28 -2.24 6.70
CA THR A 189 -6.45 -2.82 5.64
C THR A 189 -6.02 -1.80 4.60
N GLY A 190 -6.88 -0.84 4.28
CA GLY A 190 -6.58 0.27 3.38
C GLY A 190 -5.91 1.43 4.12
N SER A 191 -4.71 1.22 4.68
CA SER A 191 -3.87 2.25 5.28
C SER A 191 -2.41 1.87 5.14
N LEU A 192 -1.54 2.85 4.95
CA LEU A 192 -0.11 2.74 5.20
C LEU A 192 0.19 2.96 6.69
N PRO A 193 1.42 2.68 7.17
CA PRO A 193 1.80 3.01 8.54
C PRO A 193 1.51 4.48 8.86
N PHE A 194 0.59 4.71 9.81
CA PHE A 194 0.11 6.05 10.20
C PHE A 194 -0.46 6.90 9.06
N GLY A 195 -0.90 6.31 7.94
CA GLY A 195 -1.46 7.03 6.79
C GLY A 195 -2.71 7.85 7.15
N MET A 196 -2.96 8.94 6.41
CA MET A 196 -4.18 9.74 6.57
C MET A 196 -5.42 8.96 6.13
N ILE A 197 -5.34 8.27 4.98
CA ILE A 197 -6.37 7.32 4.56
C ILE A 197 -6.32 6.09 5.45
N SER A 198 -7.50 5.70 5.94
CA SER A 198 -7.68 4.53 6.79
C SER A 198 -8.99 3.84 6.40
N SER A 199 -8.97 3.18 5.24
CA SER A 199 -10.16 2.56 4.65
C SER A 199 -10.25 1.07 5.00
N ALA A 200 -11.48 0.62 5.23
CA ALA A 200 -11.83 -0.79 5.36
C ALA A 200 -13.31 -0.98 4.99
N PRO A 201 -13.75 -2.19 4.60
CA PRO A 201 -15.16 -2.46 4.42
C PRO A 201 -15.94 -2.19 5.69
N LEU A 202 -17.01 -1.42 5.60
CA LEU A 202 -17.95 -1.20 6.69
C LEU A 202 -18.98 -2.32 6.70
N THR A 203 -18.89 -3.19 7.68
CA THR A 203 -19.86 -4.30 7.82
C THR A 203 -20.84 -4.09 8.98
N ARG A 204 -20.59 -3.07 9.82
CA ARG A 204 -21.41 -2.81 10.99
C ARG A 204 -21.42 -1.33 11.37
N ASN A 205 -22.59 -0.74 11.41
CA ASN A 205 -22.87 0.58 11.98
C ASN A 205 -23.35 0.45 13.42
N ILE A 206 -22.56 0.96 14.39
CA ILE A 206 -22.98 1.04 15.79
C ILE A 206 -22.51 2.33 16.44
N ASN A 207 -23.40 2.91 17.26
CA ASN A 207 -23.16 4.18 17.95
C ASN A 207 -22.18 4.12 19.12
N GLN A 208 -21.75 2.95 19.51
CA GLN A 208 -20.91 2.77 20.71
C GLN A 208 -19.74 1.85 20.42
N GLY A 209 -18.58 2.43 20.33
CA GLY A 209 -17.29 1.78 20.44
C GLY A 209 -17.07 0.62 19.48
N GLY A 210 -16.91 0.89 18.19
CA GLY A 210 -16.44 -0.10 17.27
C GLY A 210 -17.36 -0.34 16.06
N GLY A 211 -17.78 0.71 15.38
CA GLY A 211 -18.24 0.60 14.01
C GLY A 211 -17.08 0.12 13.11
N GLY A 212 -17.41 -0.40 11.95
CA GLY A 212 -16.43 -0.84 10.98
C GLY A 212 -16.56 -2.31 10.63
N TYR A 213 -15.44 -2.97 10.41
CA TYR A 213 -15.43 -4.38 10.03
C TYR A 213 -15.69 -5.30 11.23
N ASN A 214 -16.58 -6.28 11.04
CA ASN A 214 -16.82 -7.35 12.00
C ASN A 214 -16.89 -8.69 11.27
N TYR A 215 -16.03 -9.63 11.64
CA TYR A 215 -15.90 -10.94 11.00
C TYR A 215 -17.20 -11.74 10.95
N ASN A 216 -18.07 -11.62 11.96
CA ASN A 216 -19.35 -12.34 11.98
C ASN A 216 -20.44 -11.69 11.13
N SER A 217 -20.15 -10.58 10.45
CA SER A 217 -21.10 -9.92 9.56
C SER A 217 -21.07 -10.56 8.17
N THR A 218 -22.23 -10.61 7.53
CA THR A 218 -22.41 -11.14 6.17
C THR A 218 -22.84 -10.07 5.18
N LYS A 219 -22.72 -8.79 5.56
CA LYS A 219 -23.14 -7.64 4.76
C LYS A 219 -22.08 -6.55 4.79
N VAL A 220 -21.84 -5.95 3.62
CA VAL A 220 -21.04 -4.73 3.45
C VAL A 220 -21.97 -3.56 3.17
N LEU A 221 -21.76 -2.44 3.86
CA LEU A 221 -22.57 -1.23 3.77
C LEU A 221 -21.87 -0.15 2.91
N GLY A 222 -20.56 -0.27 2.70
CA GLY A 222 -19.73 0.65 1.95
C GLY A 222 -18.27 0.60 2.40
N PHE A 223 -17.46 1.51 1.84
CA PHE A 223 -16.02 1.60 2.07
C PHE A 223 -15.68 3.03 2.52
N PRO A 224 -15.79 3.35 3.83
CA PRO A 224 -15.41 4.66 4.34
C PRO A 224 -13.90 4.88 4.23
N GLN A 225 -13.50 6.12 3.95
CA GLN A 225 -12.11 6.51 3.77
C GLN A 225 -11.42 6.87 5.09
N ILE A 226 -12.20 7.12 6.12
CA ILE A 226 -11.74 7.42 7.47
C ILE A 226 -12.30 6.36 8.40
N HIS A 227 -11.40 5.68 9.11
CA HIS A 227 -11.77 4.65 10.05
C HIS A 227 -10.88 4.78 11.28
N ASN A 228 -11.15 5.74 12.11
CA ASN A 228 -10.42 5.95 13.34
C ASN A 228 -11.36 6.02 14.55
N TRP A 229 -10.78 6.17 15.73
CA TRP A 229 -11.48 6.12 17.00
C TRP A 229 -12.69 7.07 17.11
N MET A 230 -12.57 8.26 16.55
CA MET A 230 -13.53 9.32 16.80
C MET A 230 -14.34 9.72 15.58
N ILE A 231 -13.79 9.57 14.41
CA ILE A 231 -14.41 10.01 13.17
C ILE A 231 -14.38 8.93 12.11
N SER A 232 -15.36 9.01 11.23
CA SER A 232 -15.47 8.24 10.00
C SER A 232 -16.17 9.07 8.94
N GLY A 233 -16.17 8.63 7.70
CA GLY A 233 -16.90 9.32 6.62
C GLY A 233 -16.36 9.02 5.24
N LEU A 234 -16.96 9.67 4.26
CA LEU A 234 -16.74 9.47 2.83
C LEU A 234 -16.81 7.99 2.47
N SER A 235 -18.03 7.42 2.50
CA SER A 235 -18.21 6.00 2.24
C SER A 235 -18.61 5.75 0.78
N LEU A 236 -17.81 4.99 0.07
CA LEU A 236 -18.05 4.56 -1.31
C LEU A 236 -18.83 3.24 -1.33
N MET A 237 -19.67 3.05 -2.34
CA MET A 237 -20.34 1.76 -2.59
C MET A 237 -20.61 1.60 -4.09
N PRO A 238 -19.89 0.73 -4.79
CA PRO A 238 -20.24 0.40 -6.16
C PRO A 238 -21.52 -0.43 -6.17
N VAL A 239 -22.43 -0.08 -7.06
CA VAL A 239 -23.69 -0.78 -7.24
C VAL A 239 -23.97 -1.02 -8.72
N LYS A 240 -24.86 -1.95 -8.99
CA LYS A 240 -25.32 -2.27 -10.34
C LYS A 240 -26.82 -2.03 -10.40
N ASP A 241 -27.26 -1.38 -11.48
CA ASP A 241 -28.68 -1.07 -11.76
C ASP A 241 -29.30 -0.07 -10.77
N GLU A 242 -30.63 -0.02 -10.68
CA GLU A 242 -31.31 0.97 -9.85
C GLU A 242 -31.34 0.56 -8.37
N VAL A 243 -31.05 1.53 -7.52
CA VAL A 243 -31.09 1.39 -6.06
C VAL A 243 -31.88 2.55 -5.47
N ASP A 244 -32.78 2.27 -4.54
CA ASP A 244 -33.53 3.30 -3.81
C ASP A 244 -32.65 3.89 -2.68
N VAL A 245 -31.78 4.82 -3.06
CA VAL A 245 -30.81 5.47 -2.15
C VAL A 245 -31.47 6.23 -1.00
N CYS A 246 -32.70 6.69 -1.16
CA CYS A 246 -33.44 7.43 -0.13
C CYS A 246 -33.77 6.59 1.10
N ARG A 247 -33.72 5.27 0.98
CA ARG A 247 -33.95 4.34 2.11
C ARG A 247 -32.69 4.03 2.92
N GLY A 248 -31.53 4.60 2.53
CA GLY A 248 -30.28 4.48 3.24
C GLY A 248 -29.57 3.14 3.08
N ASP A 249 -28.53 2.91 3.87
CA ASP A 249 -27.60 1.77 3.78
C ASP A 249 -28.26 0.39 3.90
N LYS A 250 -29.44 0.30 4.49
CA LYS A 250 -30.21 -0.94 4.58
C LYS A 250 -30.62 -1.49 3.22
N VAL A 251 -30.69 -0.65 2.21
CA VAL A 251 -31.15 -1.02 0.87
C VAL A 251 -29.97 -1.31 -0.05
N TRP A 252 -28.91 -0.49 -0.03
CA TRP A 252 -27.79 -0.71 -0.93
C TRP A 252 -26.71 -1.66 -0.40
N ARG A 253 -26.76 -2.13 0.85
CA ARG A 253 -25.79 -3.09 1.36
C ARG A 253 -25.78 -4.39 0.54
N SER A 254 -24.59 -4.94 0.34
CA SER A 254 -24.40 -6.22 -0.35
C SER A 254 -24.09 -7.35 0.63
N SER A 255 -24.51 -8.56 0.32
CA SER A 255 -23.92 -9.77 0.91
C SER A 255 -22.52 -10.01 0.38
N PHE A 256 -21.71 -10.69 1.19
CA PHE A 256 -20.37 -11.16 0.84
C PHE A 256 -20.03 -12.44 1.60
N SER A 257 -19.02 -13.17 1.13
CA SER A 257 -18.45 -14.36 1.79
C SER A 257 -16.97 -14.14 2.05
N HIS A 258 -16.45 -14.66 3.16
CA HIS A 258 -15.01 -14.70 3.42
C HIS A 258 -14.25 -15.64 2.47
N ASP A 259 -14.93 -16.58 1.80
CA ASP A 259 -14.32 -17.43 0.77
C ASP A 259 -13.92 -16.61 -0.48
N ASP A 260 -14.58 -15.46 -0.69
CA ASP A 260 -14.33 -14.52 -1.78
C ASP A 260 -13.62 -13.23 -1.28
N GLU A 261 -12.89 -13.31 -0.18
CA GLU A 261 -12.23 -12.18 0.44
C GLU A 261 -10.71 -12.40 0.57
N ILE A 262 -9.91 -11.42 0.19
CA ILE A 262 -8.48 -11.36 0.42
C ILE A 262 -8.18 -10.13 1.27
N VAL A 263 -7.48 -10.35 2.38
CA VAL A 263 -7.22 -9.32 3.38
C VAL A 263 -5.75 -9.32 3.76
N GLN A 264 -5.08 -8.21 3.55
CA GLN A 264 -3.69 -8.02 3.95
C GLN A 264 -3.38 -6.54 4.24
N PRO A 265 -2.31 -6.22 4.94
CA PRO A 265 -1.89 -4.82 5.12
C PRO A 265 -1.76 -4.07 3.79
N GLY A 266 -2.45 -2.94 3.66
CA GLY A 266 -2.42 -2.11 2.45
C GLY A 266 -3.27 -2.60 1.28
N TYR A 267 -3.96 -3.73 1.40
CA TYR A 267 -4.82 -4.26 0.34
C TYR A 267 -6.01 -5.03 0.89
N HIS A 268 -7.16 -4.85 0.25
CA HIS A 268 -8.38 -5.61 0.51
C HIS A 268 -9.11 -5.89 -0.78
N ARG A 269 -9.57 -7.12 -0.96
CA ARG A 269 -10.44 -7.54 -2.05
C ARG A 269 -11.61 -8.31 -1.50
N LEU A 270 -12.82 -8.02 -1.99
CA LEU A 270 -14.02 -8.81 -1.68
C LEU A 270 -15.03 -8.77 -2.83
N PHE A 271 -15.93 -9.75 -2.84
CA PHE A 271 -17.00 -9.84 -3.83
C PHE A 271 -18.32 -9.35 -3.26
N LEU A 272 -18.92 -8.35 -3.91
CA LEU A 272 -20.27 -7.87 -3.59
C LEU A 272 -21.29 -8.77 -4.28
N ASP A 273 -21.76 -9.78 -3.56
CA ASP A 273 -22.64 -10.81 -4.13
C ASP A 273 -23.98 -10.28 -4.66
N THR A 274 -24.56 -9.24 -4.03
CA THR A 274 -25.80 -8.61 -4.50
C THR A 274 -25.63 -7.94 -5.86
N TYR A 275 -24.48 -7.30 -6.11
CA TYR A 275 -24.22 -6.53 -7.32
C TYR A 275 -23.34 -7.25 -8.33
N LYS A 276 -22.76 -8.38 -7.94
CA LYS A 276 -21.82 -9.16 -8.77
C LYS A 276 -20.62 -8.30 -9.20
N ILE A 277 -20.01 -7.61 -8.21
CA ILE A 277 -18.86 -6.72 -8.40
C ILE A 277 -17.72 -7.16 -7.49
N TRP A 278 -16.54 -7.37 -8.05
CA TRP A 278 -15.30 -7.42 -7.27
C TRP A 278 -14.90 -6.00 -6.88
N VAL A 279 -14.59 -5.81 -5.62
CA VAL A 279 -14.03 -4.57 -5.09
C VAL A 279 -12.62 -4.86 -4.61
N GLU A 280 -11.67 -4.14 -5.14
CA GLU A 280 -10.29 -4.12 -4.67
C GLU A 280 -9.94 -2.71 -4.21
N GLN A 281 -9.22 -2.60 -3.11
CA GLN A 281 -8.70 -1.33 -2.60
C GLN A 281 -7.23 -1.44 -2.23
N THR A 282 -6.48 -0.38 -2.52
CA THR A 282 -5.11 -0.15 -2.06
C THR A 282 -4.90 1.35 -1.80
N VAL A 283 -3.77 1.74 -1.25
CA VAL A 283 -3.59 3.11 -0.74
C VAL A 283 -2.17 3.62 -0.90
N THR A 284 -2.06 4.95 -0.94
CA THR A 284 -0.89 5.73 -0.55
C THR A 284 -1.11 6.33 0.85
N ASP A 285 -0.31 7.28 1.27
CA ASP A 285 -0.50 7.96 2.57
C ASP A 285 -1.85 8.70 2.66
N ARG A 286 -2.27 9.37 1.56
CA ARG A 286 -3.43 10.29 1.52
C ARG A 286 -4.45 9.96 0.45
N VAL A 287 -4.18 8.92 -0.38
CA VAL A 287 -5.06 8.55 -1.49
C VAL A 287 -5.47 7.08 -1.39
N GLY A 288 -6.76 6.83 -1.45
CA GLY A 288 -7.31 5.49 -1.67
C GLY A 288 -7.51 5.24 -3.15
N LEU A 289 -7.08 4.10 -3.65
CA LEU A 289 -7.28 3.66 -5.03
C LEU A 289 -8.13 2.40 -5.04
N TYR A 290 -9.16 2.41 -5.86
CA TYR A 290 -10.12 1.32 -5.99
C TYR A 290 -10.19 0.81 -7.41
N ARG A 291 -10.41 -0.51 -7.56
CA ARG A 291 -10.77 -1.18 -8.82
C ARG A 291 -12.07 -1.93 -8.59
N PHE A 292 -13.11 -1.58 -9.38
CA PHE A 292 -14.41 -2.25 -9.38
C PHE A 292 -14.55 -3.03 -10.68
N THR A 293 -14.58 -4.36 -10.59
CA THR A 293 -14.74 -5.24 -11.76
C THR A 293 -16.16 -5.80 -11.78
N TYR A 294 -16.94 -5.43 -12.78
CA TYR A 294 -18.32 -5.88 -12.97
C TYR A 294 -18.31 -7.25 -13.63
N THR A 295 -18.89 -8.27 -12.99
CA THR A 295 -18.90 -9.64 -13.53
C THR A 295 -20.15 -9.97 -14.33
N GLN A 296 -21.09 -9.03 -14.44
CA GLN A 296 -22.33 -9.15 -15.22
C GLN A 296 -22.66 -7.81 -15.86
N ASP A 297 -23.37 -7.86 -17.00
CA ASP A 297 -23.91 -6.69 -17.68
C ASP A 297 -24.87 -5.91 -16.74
N GLY A 298 -24.87 -4.60 -16.84
CA GLY A 298 -25.78 -3.73 -16.09
C GLY A 298 -25.37 -2.26 -16.08
N LEU A 299 -26.16 -1.41 -15.43
CA LEU A 299 -25.83 0.00 -15.25
C LEU A 299 -24.85 0.17 -14.10
N ALA A 300 -23.68 0.70 -14.40
CA ALA A 300 -22.63 0.92 -13.41
C ALA A 300 -22.84 2.25 -12.66
N LYS A 301 -22.80 2.21 -11.34
CA LYS A 301 -22.93 3.39 -10.47
C LYS A 301 -22.01 3.27 -9.26
N VAL A 302 -21.58 4.41 -8.74
CA VAL A 302 -20.88 4.52 -7.46
C VAL A 302 -21.65 5.46 -6.55
N LEU A 303 -22.08 4.96 -5.40
CA LEU A 303 -22.66 5.77 -4.34
C LEU A 303 -21.53 6.39 -3.52
N VAL A 304 -21.57 7.70 -3.32
CA VAL A 304 -20.72 8.45 -2.40
C VAL A 304 -21.60 8.94 -1.26
N ASN A 305 -21.60 8.17 -0.17
CA ASN A 305 -22.46 8.45 0.99
C ASN A 305 -21.78 9.47 1.91
N LEU A 306 -22.45 10.59 2.12
CA LEU A 306 -22.01 11.76 2.88
C LEU A 306 -22.98 12.12 4.00
N GLY A 307 -23.95 11.26 4.32
CA GLY A 307 -24.96 11.52 5.33
C GLY A 307 -25.26 10.31 6.20
N GLY A 308 -26.06 10.54 7.22
CA GLY A 308 -26.46 9.48 8.14
C GLY A 308 -25.36 9.13 9.15
N HIS A 309 -25.34 7.86 9.54
CA HIS A 309 -24.39 7.34 10.51
C HIS A 309 -23.45 6.34 9.82
N ILE A 310 -22.17 6.61 9.86
CA ILE A 310 -21.12 5.77 9.25
C ILE A 310 -20.12 5.40 10.34
N ALA A 311 -19.96 4.10 10.57
CA ALA A 311 -19.13 3.55 11.63
C ALA A 311 -19.44 4.20 13.00
N THR A 312 -18.61 5.10 13.49
CA THR A 312 -18.77 5.77 14.79
C THR A 312 -19.24 7.21 14.67
N SER A 313 -19.35 7.72 13.45
CA SER A 313 -19.66 9.13 13.21
C SER A 313 -21.08 9.34 12.71
N THR A 314 -21.66 10.46 13.12
CA THR A 314 -22.80 11.05 12.43
C THR A 314 -22.28 12.10 11.47
N LEU A 315 -22.63 11.96 10.20
CA LEU A 315 -22.31 12.94 9.17
C LEU A 315 -23.40 14.00 9.17
N LEU A 316 -22.98 15.25 9.18
CA LEU A 316 -23.85 16.42 9.27
C LEU A 316 -23.89 17.14 7.92
N ASN A 317 -23.45 18.40 7.90
CA ASN A 317 -23.45 19.16 6.65
C ASN A 317 -22.54 18.50 5.62
N ALA A 318 -23.00 18.50 4.37
CA ALA A 318 -22.21 18.07 3.24
C ALA A 318 -22.43 19.01 2.06
N HIS A 319 -21.40 19.17 1.26
CA HIS A 319 -21.45 19.86 -0.01
C HIS A 319 -20.66 19.06 -1.04
N VAL A 320 -21.25 18.84 -2.19
CA VAL A 320 -20.62 18.17 -3.33
C VAL A 320 -20.77 19.04 -4.56
N THR A 321 -19.72 19.12 -5.35
CA THR A 321 -19.69 19.78 -6.67
C THR A 321 -19.19 18.79 -7.71
N LYS A 322 -19.89 18.68 -8.84
CA LYS A 322 -19.37 18.06 -10.07
C LYS A 322 -18.38 19.04 -10.70
N VAL A 323 -17.09 18.76 -10.55
CA VAL A 323 -16.03 19.61 -11.11
C VAL A 323 -15.96 19.45 -12.63
N ASN A 324 -16.04 18.20 -13.09
CA ASN A 324 -16.11 17.82 -14.50
C ASN A 324 -16.69 16.40 -14.60
N ASP A 325 -16.67 15.79 -15.77
CA ASP A 325 -17.26 14.46 -15.97
C ASP A 325 -16.46 13.33 -15.31
N THR A 326 -15.24 13.57 -14.86
CA THR A 326 -14.41 12.57 -14.18
C THR A 326 -14.06 12.94 -12.74
N GLU A 327 -14.57 14.06 -12.20
CA GLU A 327 -14.22 14.51 -10.85
C GLU A 327 -15.41 15.13 -10.13
N ILE A 328 -15.58 14.71 -8.87
CA ILE A 328 -16.39 15.40 -7.88
C ILE A 328 -15.51 15.82 -6.70
N SER A 329 -15.82 16.95 -6.09
CA SER A 329 -15.17 17.42 -4.87
C SER A 329 -16.19 17.99 -3.89
N GLY A 330 -15.76 18.21 -2.66
CA GLY A 330 -16.64 18.79 -1.65
C GLY A 330 -16.11 18.63 -0.23
N TYR A 331 -17.01 18.78 0.71
CA TYR A 331 -16.72 18.57 2.13
C TYR A 331 -17.92 17.96 2.86
N PHE A 332 -17.64 17.43 4.04
CA PHE A 332 -18.67 17.06 5.02
C PHE A 332 -18.18 17.40 6.43
N ASP A 333 -19.14 17.66 7.31
CA ASP A 333 -18.88 17.78 8.75
C ASP A 333 -19.17 16.43 9.40
N THR A 334 -18.19 15.87 10.11
CA THR A 334 -18.31 14.60 10.82
C THR A 334 -18.28 14.81 12.33
N ALA A 335 -19.32 14.33 13.02
CA ALA A 335 -19.42 14.35 14.47
C ALA A 335 -19.21 12.94 15.01
N GLY A 336 -18.06 12.74 15.61
CA GLY A 336 -17.70 11.47 16.22
C GLY A 336 -17.93 11.45 17.74
N ARG A 337 -17.53 10.33 18.35
CA ARG A 337 -17.54 10.19 19.80
C ARG A 337 -16.32 10.89 20.41
N VAL A 338 -16.33 12.22 20.43
CA VAL A 338 -15.29 13.02 21.04
C VAL A 338 -15.59 13.23 22.53
N TRP A 339 -14.63 13.00 23.38
CA TRP A 339 -14.81 12.93 24.83
C TRP A 339 -14.43 14.24 25.52
N GLY A 340 -14.41 15.34 24.80
CA GLY A 340 -14.15 16.66 25.36
C GLY A 340 -13.35 17.61 24.48
N GLY A 341 -13.05 17.23 23.23
CA GLY A 341 -12.38 18.09 22.26
C GLY A 341 -13.33 18.68 21.22
N VAL A 342 -12.84 18.96 20.02
CA VAL A 342 -13.68 19.28 18.87
C VAL A 342 -14.57 18.07 18.60
N ASP A 343 -15.86 18.23 18.72
CA ASP A 343 -16.85 17.17 18.52
C ASP A 343 -17.34 17.09 17.08
N VAL A 344 -17.06 18.10 16.26
CA VAL A 344 -17.31 18.12 14.82
C VAL A 344 -16.05 18.58 14.10
N ALA A 345 -15.60 17.81 13.13
CA ALA A 345 -14.50 18.16 12.25
C ALA A 345 -14.98 18.28 10.81
N LYS A 346 -14.39 19.20 10.06
CA LYS A 346 -14.63 19.33 8.63
C LYS A 346 -13.61 18.49 7.88
N VAL A 347 -14.10 17.73 6.91
CA VAL A 347 -13.29 16.92 6.01
C VAL A 347 -13.61 17.32 4.58
N TYR A 348 -12.61 17.68 3.84
CA TYR A 348 -12.68 17.94 2.41
C TYR A 348 -12.27 16.68 1.65
N PHE A 349 -12.78 16.52 0.44
CA PHE A 349 -12.49 15.35 -0.38
C PHE A 349 -12.48 15.67 -1.87
N VAL A 350 -11.76 14.83 -2.61
CA VAL A 350 -11.81 14.72 -4.06
C VAL A 350 -11.98 13.25 -4.42
N VAL A 351 -12.90 12.97 -5.36
CA VAL A 351 -13.07 11.65 -5.96
C VAL A 351 -12.88 11.80 -7.46
N GLN A 352 -11.95 11.05 -8.03
CA GLN A 352 -11.68 10.99 -9.47
C GLN A 352 -12.01 9.59 -10.00
N PHE A 353 -12.50 9.55 -11.23
CA PHE A 353 -12.81 8.33 -11.97
C PHE A 353 -11.99 8.26 -13.25
N ASP A 354 -11.57 7.06 -13.65
CA ASP A 354 -10.86 6.84 -14.91
C ASP A 354 -11.77 6.92 -16.15
N LYS A 355 -13.10 6.90 -15.94
CA LYS A 355 -14.13 7.01 -16.96
C LYS A 355 -15.05 8.21 -16.68
N PRO A 356 -15.57 8.86 -17.73
CA PRO A 356 -16.51 9.96 -17.54
C PRO A 356 -17.85 9.47 -16.99
N MET A 357 -18.44 10.23 -16.07
CA MET A 357 -19.81 10.06 -15.61
C MET A 357 -20.78 10.57 -16.67
N ASP A 358 -21.80 9.77 -16.99
CA ASP A 358 -22.90 10.21 -17.85
C ASP A 358 -23.84 11.19 -17.10
N ALA A 359 -24.02 10.98 -15.78
CA ALA A 359 -24.83 11.84 -14.92
C ALA A 359 -24.33 11.76 -13.47
N LEU A 360 -24.59 12.82 -12.71
CA LEU A 360 -24.48 12.84 -11.25
C LEU A 360 -25.87 13.06 -10.67
N ASN A 361 -26.38 12.11 -9.88
CA ASN A 361 -27.62 12.26 -9.13
C ASN A 361 -27.32 12.51 -7.65
N GLY A 362 -28.22 13.18 -6.94
CA GLY A 362 -28.09 13.44 -5.52
C GLY A 362 -29.29 12.95 -4.73
N TRP A 363 -29.09 12.70 -3.44
CA TRP A 363 -30.19 12.47 -2.50
C TRP A 363 -29.96 13.13 -1.15
N VAL A 364 -31.03 13.61 -0.54
CA VAL A 364 -31.05 14.12 0.84
C VAL A 364 -32.33 13.62 1.51
N GLY A 365 -32.20 12.71 2.45
CA GLY A 365 -33.34 12.05 3.09
C GLY A 365 -34.16 11.25 2.08
N ASP A 366 -35.44 11.64 1.90
CA ASP A 366 -36.37 11.03 0.98
C ASP A 366 -36.46 11.73 -0.40
N ARG A 367 -35.65 12.77 -0.62
CA ARG A 367 -35.60 13.51 -1.89
C ARG A 367 -34.44 13.02 -2.73
N LYS A 368 -34.73 12.72 -3.99
CA LYS A 368 -33.72 12.43 -5.04
C LYS A 368 -33.78 13.49 -6.11
N GLU A 369 -32.63 13.95 -6.56
CA GLU A 369 -32.44 14.89 -7.66
C GLU A 369 -31.58 14.22 -8.72
N THR A 370 -31.89 14.44 -9.99
CA THR A 370 -31.17 13.82 -11.12
C THR A 370 -30.40 14.88 -11.89
N ASP A 371 -29.26 14.48 -12.44
CA ASP A 371 -28.40 15.31 -13.30
C ASP A 371 -28.04 16.65 -12.65
N ILE A 372 -27.49 16.58 -11.45
CA ILE A 372 -27.10 17.75 -10.65
C ILE A 372 -25.63 18.14 -10.89
N ASN A 373 -25.34 19.44 -10.72
CA ASN A 373 -23.97 19.95 -10.68
C ASN A 373 -23.47 20.16 -9.24
N SER A 374 -24.36 20.26 -8.27
CA SER A 374 -24.01 20.38 -6.86
C SER A 374 -25.11 19.85 -5.96
N LEU A 375 -24.75 19.47 -4.75
CA LEU A 375 -25.65 19.03 -3.70
C LEU A 375 -25.26 19.65 -2.38
N ILE A 376 -26.25 20.13 -1.62
CA ILE A 376 -26.11 20.45 -0.20
C ILE A 376 -26.84 19.37 0.59
N GLY A 377 -26.07 18.52 1.30
CA GLY A 377 -26.60 17.45 2.12
C GLY A 377 -26.86 17.92 3.55
N SER A 378 -27.99 17.45 4.13
CA SER A 378 -28.37 17.72 5.53
C SER A 378 -28.45 19.21 5.91
N PRO A 379 -29.18 20.06 5.16
CA PRO A 379 -29.23 21.50 5.40
C PRO A 379 -29.92 21.89 6.71
N GLU A 380 -30.73 21.01 7.29
CA GLU A 380 -31.44 21.24 8.56
C GLU A 380 -30.70 20.55 9.71
N LEU A 381 -30.03 21.35 10.50
CA LEU A 381 -29.29 20.91 11.68
C LEU A 381 -30.25 20.66 12.83
N ILE A 382 -30.33 19.43 13.28
CA ILE A 382 -31.07 19.10 14.49
C ILE A 382 -30.11 19.21 15.66
N THR A 383 -30.37 20.13 16.59
CA THR A 383 -29.66 20.20 17.86
C THR A 383 -29.98 18.93 18.66
N VAL A 384 -29.00 18.05 18.79
CA VAL A 384 -29.19 16.76 19.44
C VAL A 384 -28.63 16.80 20.86
N PRO A 385 -29.43 16.48 21.88
CA PRO A 385 -28.91 16.29 23.22
C PRO A 385 -27.91 15.12 23.25
N LYS A 386 -26.88 15.23 24.08
CA LYS A 386 -25.78 14.25 24.23
C LYS A 386 -26.22 12.78 24.45
N SER A 387 -27.47 12.56 24.87
CA SER A 387 -28.03 11.24 25.19
C SER A 387 -28.81 10.57 24.05
N SER A 388 -29.08 11.28 22.97
CA SER A 388 -29.84 10.73 21.83
C SER A 388 -29.29 11.26 20.52
N PHE A 389 -28.38 10.52 19.91
CA PHE A 389 -28.00 10.76 18.51
C PHE A 389 -29.22 10.44 17.63
N LYS A 390 -29.96 11.44 17.21
CA LYS A 390 -30.81 11.29 16.03
C LYS A 390 -29.86 11.21 14.84
N GLN A 391 -29.96 10.17 14.05
CA GLN A 391 -29.24 10.06 12.79
C GLN A 391 -29.59 11.27 11.93
N SER A 392 -28.57 11.91 11.35
CA SER A 392 -28.82 12.83 10.24
C SER A 392 -29.45 12.04 9.09
N PRO A 393 -30.26 12.68 8.23
CA PRO A 393 -30.79 11.98 7.06
C PRO A 393 -29.63 11.46 6.20
N SER A 394 -29.81 10.29 5.61
CA SER A 394 -28.90 9.80 4.59
C SER A 394 -28.78 10.84 3.47
N SER A 395 -27.60 11.13 3.02
CA SER A 395 -27.35 12.05 1.90
C SER A 395 -26.08 11.66 1.15
N GLY A 396 -26.04 11.99 -0.13
CA GLY A 396 -24.88 11.68 -0.98
C GLY A 396 -25.20 11.83 -2.45
N VAL A 397 -24.31 11.33 -3.28
CA VAL A 397 -24.44 11.36 -4.73
C VAL A 397 -24.25 9.97 -5.34
N GLU A 398 -24.93 9.75 -6.47
CA GLU A 398 -24.74 8.60 -7.37
C GLU A 398 -23.97 9.08 -8.61
N ALA A 399 -22.74 8.66 -8.78
CA ALA A 399 -22.02 8.80 -10.04
C ALA A 399 -22.43 7.68 -10.99
N CYS A 400 -23.01 8.02 -12.14
CA CYS A 400 -23.57 7.07 -13.12
C CYS A 400 -22.65 6.96 -14.33
N PHE A 401 -22.34 5.73 -14.81
CA PHE A 401 -21.39 5.46 -15.89
C PHE A 401 -22.01 4.67 -17.06
N GLY A 402 -23.34 4.60 -17.13
CA GLY A 402 -24.04 3.87 -18.19
C GLY A 402 -23.89 2.36 -18.11
N SER A 403 -23.96 1.71 -19.26
CA SER A 403 -24.01 0.25 -19.35
C SER A 403 -22.60 -0.34 -19.44
N PHE A 404 -22.25 -1.15 -18.44
CA PHE A 404 -21.02 -1.95 -18.42
C PHE A 404 -21.34 -3.39 -18.83
N LYS A 405 -20.33 -4.05 -19.41
CA LYS A 405 -20.34 -5.47 -19.75
C LYS A 405 -19.60 -6.28 -18.68
N ALA A 406 -19.88 -7.58 -18.65
CA ALA A 406 -19.11 -8.51 -17.84
C ALA A 406 -17.61 -8.42 -18.17
N GLY A 407 -16.80 -8.15 -17.16
CA GLY A 407 -15.36 -7.92 -17.29
C GLY A 407 -14.94 -6.45 -17.35
N ASP A 408 -15.89 -5.50 -17.48
CA ASP A 408 -15.55 -4.08 -17.46
C ASP A 408 -15.10 -3.65 -16.06
N GLU A 409 -14.11 -2.76 -16.03
CA GLU A 409 -13.55 -2.20 -14.81
C GLU A 409 -13.81 -0.69 -14.73
N LEU A 410 -13.96 -0.20 -13.51
CA LEU A 410 -13.96 1.21 -13.16
C LEU A 410 -12.91 1.43 -12.08
N LEU A 411 -11.97 2.33 -12.35
CA LEU A 411 -10.99 2.78 -11.36
C LEU A 411 -11.44 4.08 -10.71
N LEU A 412 -11.16 4.21 -9.42
CA LEU A 412 -11.52 5.37 -8.64
C LEU A 412 -10.38 5.73 -7.69
N LYS A 413 -10.01 7.01 -7.67
CA LYS A 413 -9.14 7.61 -6.66
C LYS A 413 -9.97 8.45 -5.71
N THR A 414 -9.64 8.40 -4.43
CA THR A 414 -10.22 9.28 -3.44
C THR A 414 -9.13 9.81 -2.54
N ALA A 415 -9.15 11.12 -2.30
CA ALA A 415 -8.29 11.76 -1.33
C ALA A 415 -9.12 12.58 -0.35
N ILE A 416 -8.62 12.70 0.86
CA ILE A 416 -9.16 13.60 1.88
C ILE A 416 -8.13 14.65 2.26
N SER A 417 -8.63 15.76 2.77
CA SER A 417 -7.85 16.79 3.45
C SER A 417 -8.64 17.34 4.63
N TYR A 418 -7.96 17.75 5.66
CA TYR A 418 -8.60 18.47 6.76
C TYR A 418 -8.47 19.99 6.61
N VAL A 419 -7.95 20.45 5.46
CA VAL A 419 -7.66 21.87 5.15
C VAL A 419 -8.55 22.41 4.04
N SER A 420 -8.50 21.80 2.84
CA SER A 420 -9.27 22.28 1.67
C SER A 420 -9.45 21.21 0.59
N GLU A 421 -10.37 21.45 -0.35
CA GLU A 421 -10.55 20.60 -1.55
C GLU A 421 -9.32 20.66 -2.46
N GLU A 422 -8.66 21.81 -2.54
CA GLU A 422 -7.42 22.02 -3.30
C GLU A 422 -6.31 21.12 -2.77
N ASN A 423 -6.16 21.05 -1.45
CA ASN A 423 -5.17 20.19 -0.81
C ASN A 423 -5.49 18.70 -1.03
N ALA A 424 -6.75 18.31 -0.99
CA ALA A 424 -7.15 16.93 -1.32
C ALA A 424 -6.78 16.57 -2.77
N ARG A 425 -6.94 17.50 -3.70
CA ARG A 425 -6.54 17.33 -5.11
C ARG A 425 -5.01 17.27 -5.24
N GLU A 426 -4.28 18.16 -4.56
CA GLU A 426 -2.81 18.15 -4.53
C GLU A 426 -2.26 16.83 -3.95
N ASN A 427 -2.93 16.23 -2.97
CA ASN A 427 -2.57 14.91 -2.46
C ASN A 427 -2.62 13.84 -3.57
N ILE A 428 -3.66 13.84 -4.44
CA ILE A 428 -3.71 12.93 -5.60
C ILE A 428 -2.59 13.23 -6.59
N GLU A 429 -2.37 14.49 -6.91
CA GLU A 429 -1.37 14.93 -7.89
C GLU A 429 0.06 14.57 -7.46
N ARG A 430 0.35 14.56 -6.15
CA ARG A 430 1.68 14.24 -5.62
C ARG A 430 1.91 12.76 -5.38
N GLU A 431 0.87 12.02 -4.98
CA GLU A 431 1.04 10.65 -4.52
C GLU A 431 0.57 9.59 -5.53
N CYS A 432 -0.38 9.93 -6.42
CA CYS A 432 -1.00 8.96 -7.33
C CYS A 432 -1.43 9.58 -8.65
N GLN A 433 -0.47 9.98 -9.50
CA GLN A 433 -0.76 10.60 -10.80
C GLN A 433 -1.34 9.62 -11.84
N HIS A 434 -0.93 8.36 -11.79
CA HIS A 434 -1.32 7.33 -12.76
C HIS A 434 -2.50 6.48 -12.27
N TRP A 435 -3.10 5.70 -13.17
CA TRP A 435 -4.21 4.79 -12.89
C TRP A 435 -3.77 3.32 -12.77
N ASP A 436 -2.49 3.06 -12.61
CA ASP A 436 -1.96 1.69 -12.43
C ASP A 436 -2.19 1.23 -10.98
N PHE A 437 -3.28 0.48 -10.80
CA PHE A 437 -3.69 -0.07 -9.50
C PHE A 437 -2.64 -1.02 -8.94
N ASP A 438 -2.08 -1.89 -9.78
CA ASP A 438 -1.17 -2.95 -9.35
C ASP A 438 0.20 -2.37 -8.95
N GLN A 439 0.62 -1.26 -9.56
CA GLN A 439 1.81 -0.52 -9.13
C GLN A 439 1.63 0.09 -7.73
N VAL A 440 0.47 0.70 -7.45
CA VAL A 440 0.19 1.27 -6.11
C VAL A 440 0.09 0.16 -5.07
N LYS A 441 -0.56 -0.96 -5.40
CA LYS A 441 -0.65 -2.13 -4.53
C LYS A 441 0.75 -2.66 -4.17
N SER A 442 1.60 -2.88 -5.17
CA SER A 442 2.98 -3.36 -4.95
C SER A 442 3.81 -2.38 -4.13
N ALA A 443 3.62 -1.06 -4.32
CA ALA A 443 4.28 -0.04 -3.51
C ALA A 443 3.82 -0.08 -2.05
N SER A 444 2.52 -0.26 -1.81
CA SER A 444 1.95 -0.42 -0.47
C SER A 444 2.48 -1.68 0.24
N GLU A 445 2.53 -2.82 -0.47
CA GLU A 445 3.09 -4.08 0.03
C GLU A 445 4.56 -3.93 0.42
N ARG A 446 5.36 -3.24 -0.42
CA ARG A 446 6.76 -2.96 -0.14
C ARG A 446 6.94 -2.12 1.12
N ILE A 447 6.16 -1.05 1.28
CA ILE A 447 6.21 -0.19 2.47
C ILE A 447 5.88 -1.00 3.73
N TRP A 448 4.83 -1.81 3.70
CA TRP A 448 4.47 -2.65 4.85
C TRP A 448 5.54 -3.69 5.17
N ASN A 449 6.14 -4.34 4.17
CA ASN A 449 7.26 -5.28 4.38
C ASN A 449 8.49 -4.58 4.97
N GLU A 450 8.81 -3.37 4.51
CA GLU A 450 9.89 -2.55 5.09
C GLU A 450 9.62 -2.22 6.57
N TRP A 451 8.40 -1.80 6.90
CA TRP A 451 8.06 -1.44 8.27
C TRP A 451 8.00 -2.65 9.20
N LEU A 452 7.37 -3.73 8.79
CA LEU A 452 7.31 -4.97 9.58
C LEU A 452 8.68 -5.61 9.73
N GLY A 453 9.51 -5.54 8.69
CA GLY A 453 10.86 -6.11 8.67
C GLY A 453 11.90 -5.36 9.52
N LYS A 454 11.54 -4.25 10.16
CA LYS A 454 12.42 -3.61 11.16
C LYS A 454 12.67 -4.52 12.37
N ILE A 455 11.83 -5.52 12.57
CA ILE A 455 12.02 -6.57 13.56
C ILE A 455 11.89 -7.92 12.86
N ASP A 456 13.01 -8.56 12.58
CA ASP A 456 13.04 -9.90 12.00
C ASP A 456 13.04 -10.97 13.10
N VAL A 457 11.93 -11.74 13.17
CA VAL A 457 11.75 -12.80 14.16
C VAL A 457 12.09 -14.15 13.54
N GLN A 458 13.14 -14.79 14.06
CA GLN A 458 13.55 -16.12 13.64
C GLN A 458 13.10 -17.19 14.64
N GLY A 459 12.82 -18.41 14.13
CA GLY A 459 12.30 -19.50 14.94
C GLY A 459 10.82 -19.33 15.31
N GLY A 460 10.38 -20.09 16.29
CA GLY A 460 8.98 -20.12 16.72
C GLY A 460 8.04 -20.87 15.78
N SER A 461 6.80 -21.09 16.21
CA SER A 461 5.76 -21.69 15.39
C SER A 461 5.12 -20.67 14.44
N PHE A 462 4.38 -21.16 13.42
CA PHE A 462 3.58 -20.33 12.54
C PHE A 462 2.65 -19.39 13.33
N GLN A 463 1.95 -19.93 14.32
CA GLN A 463 1.01 -19.14 15.14
C GLN A 463 1.71 -18.05 15.96
N GLN A 464 2.92 -18.32 16.46
CA GLN A 464 3.70 -17.33 17.20
C GLN A 464 4.15 -16.17 16.30
N LYS A 465 4.64 -16.49 15.10
CA LYS A 465 5.00 -15.45 14.11
C LYS A 465 3.79 -14.65 13.66
N THR A 466 2.67 -15.32 13.35
CA THR A 466 1.42 -14.64 12.99
C THR A 466 0.96 -13.70 14.10
N LYS A 467 0.98 -14.16 15.36
CA LYS A 467 0.62 -13.30 16.50
C LYS A 467 1.54 -12.08 16.59
N PHE A 468 2.86 -12.30 16.50
CA PHE A 468 3.84 -11.22 16.60
C PHE A 468 3.66 -10.16 15.50
N TYR A 469 3.63 -10.58 14.22
CA TYR A 469 3.53 -9.63 13.12
C TYR A 469 2.15 -8.98 13.02
N THR A 470 1.08 -9.66 13.44
CA THR A 470 -0.25 -9.05 13.55
C THR A 470 -0.30 -7.98 14.62
N ASP A 471 0.27 -8.23 15.80
CA ASP A 471 0.36 -7.22 16.87
C ASP A 471 1.27 -6.05 16.46
N LEU A 472 2.38 -6.34 15.78
CA LEU A 472 3.29 -5.32 15.25
C LEU A 472 2.58 -4.44 14.21
N TRP A 473 1.80 -5.03 13.31
CA TRP A 473 0.96 -4.30 12.37
C TRP A 473 -0.05 -3.40 13.09
N HIS A 474 -0.74 -3.91 14.12
CA HIS A 474 -1.71 -3.13 14.90
C HIS A 474 -1.10 -1.89 15.57
N VAL A 475 0.14 -1.96 16.07
CA VAL A 475 0.78 -0.80 16.71
C VAL A 475 1.26 0.26 15.72
N LEU A 476 1.27 -0.06 14.43
CA LEU A 476 1.57 0.86 13.33
C LEU A 476 0.31 1.45 12.68
N LEU A 477 -0.88 1.00 13.09
CA LEU A 477 -2.17 1.59 12.73
C LEU A 477 -2.59 2.65 13.76
N GLY A 478 -3.58 3.44 13.42
CA GLY A 478 -4.03 4.55 14.24
C GLY A 478 -3.03 5.71 14.26
N ARG A 479 -3.31 6.76 15.00
CA ARG A 479 -2.43 7.96 15.03
C ARG A 479 -2.12 8.49 13.64
N HIS A 480 -3.17 8.67 12.87
CA HIS A 480 -3.09 9.03 11.46
C HIS A 480 -2.49 10.42 11.26
N LYS A 481 -1.76 10.60 10.18
CA LYS A 481 -1.32 11.91 9.70
C LYS A 481 -2.54 12.79 9.43
N ILE A 482 -2.43 14.08 9.74
CA ILE A 482 -3.46 15.08 9.45
C ILE A 482 -2.94 16.25 8.60
N ASP A 483 -1.67 16.25 8.27
CA ASP A 483 -1.06 17.19 7.35
C ASP A 483 -1.14 16.68 5.92
N ASP A 484 -1.43 17.59 5.01
CA ASP A 484 -1.45 17.32 3.58
C ASP A 484 -0.04 17.17 3.00
N SER A 485 0.06 16.72 1.77
CA SER A 485 1.34 16.48 1.09
C SER A 485 2.21 17.75 0.93
N ASN A 486 1.59 18.93 1.01
CA ASN A 486 2.27 20.23 1.02
C ASN A 486 2.74 20.65 2.43
N GLY A 487 2.35 19.91 3.49
CA GLY A 487 2.67 20.17 4.88
C GLY A 487 1.69 21.10 5.61
N GLU A 488 0.56 21.42 5.01
CA GLU A 488 -0.51 22.18 5.66
C GLU A 488 -1.37 21.28 6.54
N TYR A 489 -1.85 21.83 7.66
CA TYR A 489 -2.71 21.13 8.61
C TYR A 489 -3.69 22.10 9.30
N PRO A 490 -4.84 21.61 9.81
CA PRO A 490 -5.80 22.47 10.52
C PRO A 490 -5.36 22.69 11.97
N ASP A 491 -5.48 23.93 12.42
CA ASP A 491 -5.29 24.33 13.82
C ASP A 491 -6.59 24.89 14.39
N TYR A 492 -7.26 24.12 15.23
CA TYR A 492 -8.47 24.51 15.94
C TYR A 492 -8.20 25.18 17.30
N LEU A 493 -6.94 25.34 17.71
CA LEU A 493 -6.55 25.81 19.05
C LEU A 493 -6.30 27.31 19.11
N SER A 494 -5.83 27.91 18.01
CA SER A 494 -5.43 29.32 17.96
C SER A 494 -6.60 30.33 17.93
N GLY A 495 -7.83 29.86 17.87
CA GLY A 495 -9.03 30.72 17.75
C GLY A 495 -9.50 31.35 19.07
N GLY A 496 -8.86 31.10 20.20
CA GLY A 496 -9.19 31.69 21.51
C GLY A 496 -10.39 31.08 22.22
N GLU A 497 -11.22 30.32 21.56
CA GLU A 497 -12.28 29.52 22.20
C GLU A 497 -11.68 28.24 22.74
N ARG A 498 -11.22 28.24 23.97
CA ARG A 498 -10.94 27.00 24.71
C ARG A 498 -12.26 26.26 24.88
N ILE A 499 -12.49 25.27 24.01
CA ILE A 499 -13.64 24.40 24.10
C ILE A 499 -13.44 23.56 25.38
N GLY A 500 -13.94 24.04 26.50
CA GLY A 500 -13.99 23.27 27.74
C GLY A 500 -14.91 22.05 27.56
N LYS A 501 -15.03 21.26 28.63
CA LYS A 501 -15.90 20.07 28.66
C LYS A 501 -17.30 20.41 28.11
N GLN A 502 -17.53 20.04 26.86
CA GLN A 502 -18.71 20.50 26.15
C GLN A 502 -19.95 19.74 26.62
N THR A 503 -21.00 20.52 26.90
CA THR A 503 -22.32 19.98 27.23
C THR A 503 -23.24 19.87 26.01
N ARG A 504 -22.83 20.40 24.86
CA ARG A 504 -23.61 20.42 23.61
C ARG A 504 -22.78 19.86 22.47
N ILE A 505 -23.40 19.09 21.59
CA ILE A 505 -22.84 18.65 20.32
C ILE A 505 -22.96 19.83 19.36
N HIS A 506 -21.87 20.25 18.77
CA HIS A 506 -21.90 21.21 17.68
C HIS A 506 -22.45 20.52 16.42
N THR A 507 -23.13 21.28 15.60
CA THR A 507 -23.75 20.81 14.36
C THR A 507 -23.01 21.30 13.14
N ILE A 508 -22.04 22.20 13.34
CA ILE A 508 -21.15 22.75 12.30
C ILE A 508 -19.74 22.68 12.86
N ALA A 509 -18.78 22.28 12.03
CA ALA A 509 -17.38 22.28 12.41
C ALA A 509 -16.93 23.72 12.76
N PRO A 510 -16.21 23.89 13.87
CA PRO A 510 -15.66 25.20 14.21
C PRO A 510 -14.66 25.66 13.13
N LYS A 511 -14.42 26.97 13.10
CA LYS A 511 -13.38 27.53 12.23
C LYS A 511 -12.01 27.12 12.75
N PHE A 512 -11.09 26.84 11.83
CA PHE A 512 -9.70 26.53 12.10
C PHE A 512 -8.79 27.53 11.35
N GLN A 513 -7.55 27.63 11.79
CA GLN A 513 -6.48 28.28 11.05
C GLN A 513 -5.69 27.23 10.28
N VAL A 514 -5.27 27.57 9.07
CA VAL A 514 -4.34 26.74 8.32
C VAL A 514 -2.91 27.05 8.80
N ARG A 515 -2.19 26.01 9.17
CA ARG A 515 -0.78 26.06 9.53
C ARG A 515 0.03 25.25 8.53
N THR A 516 1.30 25.61 8.40
CA THR A 516 2.26 24.89 7.55
C THR A 516 3.41 24.39 8.41
N LEU A 517 3.75 23.12 8.27
CA LEU A 517 4.88 22.51 8.95
C LEU A 517 6.22 23.12 8.52
N PRO A 518 7.21 23.19 9.41
CA PRO A 518 8.57 23.59 9.06
C PRO A 518 9.13 22.68 7.97
N LYS A 519 9.72 23.25 6.93
CA LYS A 519 10.33 22.52 5.82
C LYS A 519 11.84 22.44 5.99
N ASP A 520 12.43 21.39 5.45
CA ASP A 520 13.87 21.24 5.30
C ASP A 520 14.39 22.02 4.05
N LYS A 521 15.70 21.92 3.77
CA LYS A 521 16.33 22.59 2.64
C LYS A 521 15.84 22.08 1.27
N THR A 522 15.18 20.92 1.22
CA THR A 522 14.61 20.34 -0.01
C THR A 522 13.15 20.72 -0.21
N GLY A 523 12.54 21.41 0.75
CA GLY A 523 11.12 21.79 0.73
C GLY A 523 10.19 20.72 1.31
N LYS A 524 10.74 19.60 1.83
CA LYS A 524 9.96 18.56 2.49
C LYS A 524 9.66 18.94 3.94
N SER A 525 8.47 18.61 4.44
CA SER A 525 8.11 18.77 5.85
C SER A 525 9.08 17.98 6.74
N ARG A 526 9.53 18.59 7.82
CA ARG A 526 10.53 17.98 8.73
C ARG A 526 9.94 16.89 9.61
N PHE A 527 8.65 16.88 9.79
CA PHE A 527 7.87 15.89 10.52
C PHE A 527 6.41 15.96 10.07
N HIS A 528 5.57 15.06 10.53
CA HIS A 528 4.13 15.04 10.27
C HIS A 528 3.33 15.46 11.52
N MET A 529 2.14 16.04 11.30
CA MET A 529 1.14 16.22 12.36
C MET A 529 0.29 14.96 12.49
N TYR A 530 0.07 14.54 13.72
CA TYR A 530 -0.64 13.30 13.98
C TYR A 530 -1.93 13.53 14.78
N ASN A 531 -2.95 12.78 14.40
CA ASN A 531 -4.16 12.57 15.16
C ASN A 531 -3.94 11.36 16.09
N SER A 532 -3.89 11.59 17.37
CA SER A 532 -3.75 10.52 18.35
C SER A 532 -4.68 10.76 19.52
N ASP A 533 -5.74 10.00 19.58
CA ASP A 533 -6.77 10.11 20.59
C ASP A 533 -6.46 9.38 21.90
N ALA A 534 -5.46 8.50 21.91
CA ALA A 534 -5.18 7.63 23.05
C ALA A 534 -3.68 7.39 23.28
N LEU A 535 -3.08 8.24 24.11
CA LEU A 535 -1.68 8.08 24.54
C LEU A 535 -1.54 7.43 25.92
N TRP A 536 -2.63 7.25 26.65
CA TRP A 536 -2.65 6.98 28.09
C TRP A 536 -2.08 5.61 28.51
N LEU A 537 -1.86 4.69 27.60
CA LEU A 537 -1.21 3.39 27.86
C LEU A 537 0.11 3.20 27.12
N THR A 538 0.55 4.15 26.30
CA THR A 538 1.72 3.96 25.44
C THR A 538 3.02 3.84 26.23
N GLN A 539 3.11 4.44 27.43
CA GLN A 539 4.29 4.40 28.29
C GLN A 539 4.64 3.01 28.81
N TRP A 540 3.71 2.05 28.80
CA TRP A 540 3.99 0.73 29.37
C TRP A 540 4.98 -0.06 28.53
N ASN A 541 4.83 -0.06 27.21
CA ASN A 541 5.73 -0.77 26.30
C ASN A 541 5.83 -0.15 24.91
N LEU A 542 4.79 0.54 24.43
CA LEU A 542 4.73 1.04 23.06
C LEU A 542 5.77 2.13 22.79
N ASN A 543 5.97 3.07 23.74
CA ASN A 543 7.04 4.08 23.62
C ASN A 543 8.42 3.44 23.53
N THR A 544 8.65 2.35 24.29
CA THR A 544 9.91 1.60 24.23
C THR A 544 10.07 0.91 22.88
N LEU A 545 9.03 0.26 22.36
CA LEU A 545 9.05 -0.36 21.05
C LEU A 545 9.37 0.67 19.96
N TRP A 546 8.70 1.82 19.96
CA TRP A 546 8.97 2.88 18.98
C TRP A 546 10.38 3.45 19.13
N GLY A 547 10.86 3.68 20.35
CA GLY A 547 12.22 4.17 20.59
C GLY A 547 13.32 3.22 20.12
N LEU A 548 13.09 1.91 20.17
CA LEU A 548 14.07 0.88 19.79
C LEU A 548 13.99 0.53 18.31
N ALA A 549 12.79 0.23 17.79
CA ALA A 549 12.62 -0.28 16.43
C ALA A 549 12.19 0.79 15.41
N TYR A 550 11.52 1.85 15.88
CA TYR A 550 10.97 2.92 15.02
C TYR A 550 11.33 4.31 15.57
N PRO A 551 12.61 4.64 15.78
CA PRO A 551 13.00 5.86 16.45
C PRO A 551 12.51 7.14 15.75
N SER A 552 12.42 7.15 14.42
CA SER A 552 11.85 8.28 13.67
C SER A 552 10.38 8.56 14.01
N VAL A 553 9.60 7.54 14.33
CA VAL A 553 8.18 7.69 14.76
C VAL A 553 8.11 8.43 16.08
N LEU A 554 8.98 8.08 17.04
CA LEU A 554 9.02 8.76 18.34
C LEU A 554 9.48 10.23 18.20
N ASP A 555 10.44 10.48 17.28
CA ASP A 555 10.91 11.83 16.94
C ASP A 555 9.74 12.68 16.38
N GLU A 556 9.01 12.14 15.41
CA GLU A 556 7.91 12.84 14.75
C GLU A 556 6.73 13.09 15.70
N PHE A 557 6.34 12.11 16.52
CA PHE A 557 5.30 12.32 17.52
C PHE A 557 5.68 13.39 18.53
N SER A 558 6.94 13.42 18.98
CA SER A 558 7.41 14.45 19.91
C SER A 558 7.37 15.83 19.26
N ALA A 559 7.81 15.96 18.00
CA ALA A 559 7.74 17.21 17.24
C ALA A 559 6.30 17.68 17.03
N SER A 560 5.39 16.76 16.68
CA SER A 560 3.96 17.04 16.55
C SER A 560 3.35 17.56 17.86
N PHE A 561 3.68 16.98 19.01
CA PHE A 561 3.17 17.44 20.30
C PHE A 561 3.69 18.83 20.68
N ILE A 562 4.94 19.14 20.36
CA ILE A 562 5.49 20.48 20.52
C ILE A 562 4.74 21.50 19.65
N GLU A 563 4.35 21.09 18.45
CA GLU A 563 3.57 21.96 17.55
C GLU A 563 2.15 22.20 18.10
N TYR A 564 1.50 21.19 18.67
CA TYR A 564 0.23 21.36 19.41
C TYR A 564 0.39 22.31 20.61
N ASP A 565 1.51 22.21 21.35
CA ASP A 565 1.80 23.13 22.48
C ASP A 565 1.97 24.57 21.99
N LYS A 566 2.69 24.81 20.91
CA LYS A 566 2.83 26.14 20.31
C LYS A 566 1.48 26.72 19.89
N ASN A 567 0.58 25.92 19.36
CA ASN A 567 -0.74 26.36 18.88
C ASN A 567 -1.71 26.62 20.04
N GLY A 568 -1.69 25.78 21.10
CA GLY A 568 -2.71 25.78 22.15
C GLY A 568 -2.17 26.02 23.58
N GLY A 569 -0.86 26.08 23.76
CA GLY A 569 -0.21 26.33 25.03
C GLY A 569 -0.20 25.14 25.99
N LEU A 570 -0.45 23.92 25.49
CA LEU A 570 -0.47 22.68 26.28
C LEU A 570 0.02 21.51 25.47
N LEU A 571 0.82 20.62 26.04
CA LEU A 571 1.06 19.30 25.48
C LEU A 571 -0.25 18.49 25.47
N PRO A 572 -0.64 17.87 24.33
CA PRO A 572 -1.92 17.20 24.23
C PRO A 572 -1.95 15.91 25.04
N ARG A 573 -3.06 15.65 25.74
CA ARG A 573 -3.34 14.33 26.33
C ARG A 573 -3.80 13.32 25.30
N GLY A 574 -4.50 13.80 24.28
CA GLY A 574 -4.93 13.09 23.10
C GLY A 574 -5.30 14.13 22.05
N PRO A 575 -4.47 14.36 21.03
CA PRO A 575 -4.80 15.27 19.95
C PRO A 575 -5.91 14.69 19.08
N SER A 576 -6.71 15.55 18.47
CA SER A 576 -7.76 15.20 17.53
C SER A 576 -7.82 16.23 16.42
N ILE A 577 -7.37 15.88 15.23
CA ILE A 577 -7.50 16.68 14.00
C ILE A 577 -7.15 18.17 14.25
N GLY A 578 -5.98 18.43 14.79
CA GLY A 578 -5.54 19.80 15.09
C GLY A 578 -6.14 20.42 16.36
N SER A 579 -6.76 19.63 17.25
CA SER A 579 -7.35 20.06 18.51
C SER A 579 -6.97 19.14 19.68
N TYR A 580 -7.45 19.46 20.89
CA TYR A 580 -7.34 18.61 22.07
C TYR A 580 -8.63 17.86 22.36
N THR A 581 -8.54 16.59 22.73
CA THR A 581 -9.70 15.82 23.18
C THR A 581 -10.10 16.09 24.63
N TYR A 582 -9.20 16.61 25.45
CA TYR A 582 -9.36 16.76 26.92
C TYR A 582 -9.83 15.48 27.65
N ILE A 583 -9.62 14.35 27.00
CA ILE A 583 -10.02 13.03 27.49
C ILE A 583 -8.98 12.53 28.50
N MET A 584 -9.43 11.74 29.49
CA MET A 584 -8.61 11.11 30.53
C MET A 584 -7.95 12.08 31.50
N THR A 585 -7.19 11.54 32.45
CA THR A 585 -6.36 12.26 33.44
C THR A 585 -4.90 11.92 33.20
N GLY A 586 -3.99 12.73 33.75
CA GLY A 586 -2.55 12.57 33.59
C GLY A 586 -1.97 13.28 32.37
N CYS A 587 -0.69 13.09 32.11
CA CYS A 587 0.06 13.74 31.04
C CYS A 587 0.84 12.72 30.20
N PRO A 588 0.17 11.90 29.42
CA PRO A 588 0.82 10.84 28.64
C PRO A 588 1.78 11.36 27.56
N ALA A 589 1.55 12.56 27.04
CA ALA A 589 2.47 13.20 26.11
C ALA A 589 3.83 13.51 26.75
N THR A 590 3.86 13.91 28.02
CA THR A 590 5.12 14.10 28.75
C THR A 590 5.91 12.78 28.84
N SER A 591 5.25 11.67 29.18
CA SER A 591 5.90 10.36 29.25
C SER A 591 6.47 9.95 27.88
N LEU A 592 5.79 10.23 26.77
CA LEU A 592 6.28 9.95 25.43
C LEU A 592 7.50 10.82 25.10
N THR A 593 7.42 12.13 25.31
CA THR A 593 8.52 13.07 25.04
C THR A 593 9.75 12.80 25.91
N VAL A 594 9.55 12.41 27.18
CA VAL A 594 10.65 11.99 28.08
C VAL A 594 11.26 10.67 27.62
N SER A 595 10.47 9.73 27.11
CA SER A 595 10.99 8.49 26.51
C SER A 595 11.91 8.79 25.33
N TYR A 596 11.55 9.75 24.47
CA TYR A 596 12.43 10.24 23.41
C TYR A 596 13.78 10.71 23.97
N THR A 597 13.78 11.57 24.99
CA THR A 597 15.01 12.08 25.60
C THR A 597 15.89 10.96 26.15
N HIS A 598 15.32 9.97 26.83
CA HIS A 598 16.08 8.88 27.44
C HIS A 598 16.56 7.81 26.45
N LEU A 599 15.84 7.59 25.36
CA LEU A 599 16.17 6.56 24.37
C LEU A 599 17.06 7.07 23.22
N ARG A 600 17.10 8.40 23.01
CA ARG A 600 17.78 9.00 21.84
C ARG A 600 18.86 10.04 22.20
N ALA A 601 18.90 10.56 23.40
CA ALA A 601 19.81 11.63 23.81
C ALA A 601 21.20 11.13 24.27
N HIS A 602 21.55 9.89 23.98
CA HIS A 602 22.86 9.28 24.29
C HIS A 602 23.59 8.82 23.03
#